data_85a1d66857461bb2ca11c20b04e65e03
#
_entry.id   85a1d66857461bb2ca11c20b04e65e03
#
_cell.length_a   1.000
_cell.length_b   1.000
_cell.length_c   1.000
_cell.angle_alpha   90.00
_cell.angle_beta   90.00
_cell.angle_gamma   90.00
#
_symmetry.space_group_name_H-M   'P 1'
#
loop_
_entity.id
_entity.type
_entity.pdbx_description
1 polymer ?
#
loop_
_entity_poly.entity_id
_entity_poly.type
_entity_poly.pdbx_seq_one_letter_code
_entity_poly.pdbx_strand_id
1 'polypeptide(L)'
;MRGISNLHLPLRPPQFLAVFGEKDYQQLLLIEKMVEDLNFDIEIIPGTLVREEDGIAMSSRNAYLSSEDREKAKVLYRSLRKGKELFESGERRVSILIKAIRDNMESVNGVLIQYVEIKDAETLARIENVSKPAVIAIAAIVGLTRLIDNIIIGR
;
A
#
# COMPACT_ATOMS: atom_id res chain seq x y z
N MET A 1 31.03 -10.94 -25.48
CA MET A 1 30.45 -9.62 -25.78
C MET A 1 29.49 -9.27 -24.64
N ARG A 2 29.83 -8.28 -23.83
CA ARG A 2 29.01 -7.86 -22.68
C ARG A 2 28.02 -6.81 -23.19
N GLY A 3 26.71 -7.10 -23.03
CA GLY A 3 25.65 -6.15 -23.35
C GLY A 3 25.76 -4.92 -22.45
N ILE A 4 25.88 -3.78 -23.06
CA ILE A 4 25.84 -2.47 -22.40
C ILE A 4 24.37 -2.24 -22.07
N SER A 5 24.04 -2.34 -20.78
CA SER A 5 22.77 -1.85 -20.27
C SER A 5 22.74 -0.35 -20.52
N ASN A 6 21.82 0.11 -21.38
CA ASN A 6 21.56 1.52 -21.59
C ASN A 6 21.02 2.12 -20.30
N LEU A 7 21.92 2.65 -19.48
CA LEU A 7 21.56 3.62 -18.46
C LEU A 7 21.08 4.87 -19.22
N HIS A 8 19.78 5.04 -19.36
CA HIS A 8 19.21 6.32 -19.76
C HIS A 8 19.37 7.27 -18.57
N LEU A 9 20.56 7.87 -18.48
CA LEU A 9 20.68 9.08 -17.67
C LEU A 9 19.93 10.18 -18.45
N PRO A 10 18.94 10.84 -17.85
CA PRO A 10 18.32 11.99 -18.47
C PRO A 10 19.41 13.06 -18.71
N LEU A 11 19.55 13.52 -19.94
CA LEU A 11 20.55 14.52 -20.36
C LEU A 11 20.29 15.90 -19.70
N ARG A 12 19.17 16.05 -19.01
CA ARG A 12 18.78 17.25 -18.22
C ARG A 12 18.02 16.80 -16.99
N PRO A 13 18.17 17.50 -15.83
CA PRO A 13 17.28 17.26 -14.69
C PRO A 13 15.83 17.55 -15.12
N PRO A 14 14.85 16.82 -14.57
CA PRO A 14 13.44 17.04 -14.87
C PRO A 14 13.05 18.49 -14.54
N GLN A 15 12.21 19.10 -15.39
CA GLN A 15 11.78 20.50 -15.18
C GLN A 15 10.78 20.63 -14.04
N PHE A 16 10.07 19.55 -13.72
CA PHE A 16 9.02 19.53 -12.71
C PHE A 16 9.16 18.32 -11.80
N LEU A 17 8.80 18.52 -10.53
CA LEU A 17 8.71 17.48 -9.52
C LEU A 17 7.25 17.37 -9.05
N ALA A 18 6.72 16.18 -8.95
CA ALA A 18 5.39 15.94 -8.38
C ALA A 18 5.47 14.87 -7.28
N VAL A 19 4.90 15.17 -6.11
CA VAL A 19 4.89 14.25 -4.97
C VAL A 19 3.53 13.58 -4.87
N PHE A 20 3.51 12.25 -4.86
CA PHE A 20 2.31 11.45 -4.64
C PHE A 20 2.48 10.53 -3.43
N GLY A 21 1.47 10.51 -2.55
CA GLY A 21 1.52 9.69 -1.35
C GLY A 21 1.39 8.19 -1.66
N GLU A 22 2.22 7.37 -1.05
CA GLU A 22 2.16 5.89 -1.12
C GLU A 22 0.87 5.30 -0.55
N LYS A 23 0.01 6.09 0.10
CA LYS A 23 -1.28 5.62 0.64
C LYS A 23 -2.20 5.09 -0.45
N ASP A 24 -2.32 5.78 -1.57
CA ASP A 24 -3.00 5.33 -2.78
C ASP A 24 -2.00 4.66 -3.72
N TYR A 25 -1.42 3.54 -3.27
CA TYR A 25 -0.29 2.89 -3.93
C TYR A 25 -0.54 2.55 -5.40
N GLN A 26 -1.73 2.06 -5.73
CA GLN A 26 -2.11 1.78 -7.11
C GLN A 26 -2.14 3.06 -7.96
N GLN A 27 -2.63 4.17 -7.41
CA GLN A 27 -2.65 5.46 -8.11
C GLN A 27 -1.24 5.95 -8.39
N LEU A 28 -0.33 5.85 -7.41
CA LEU A 28 1.07 6.22 -7.56
C LEU A 28 1.70 5.48 -8.75
N LEU A 29 1.60 4.14 -8.77
CA LEU A 29 2.17 3.35 -9.86
C LEU A 29 1.55 3.65 -11.23
N LEU A 30 0.24 3.91 -11.30
CA LEU A 30 -0.41 4.32 -12.55
C LEU A 30 0.10 5.67 -13.05
N ILE A 31 0.35 6.62 -12.15
CA ILE A 31 0.89 7.93 -12.49
C ILE A 31 2.34 7.81 -12.96
N GLU A 32 3.18 7.04 -12.27
CA GLU A 32 4.56 6.75 -12.69
C GLU A 32 4.58 6.15 -14.10
N LYS A 33 3.74 5.16 -14.34
CA LYS A 33 3.62 4.52 -15.65
C LYS A 33 3.10 5.48 -16.73
N MET A 34 2.15 6.33 -16.42
CA MET A 34 1.65 7.35 -17.35
C MET A 34 2.73 8.35 -17.72
N VAL A 35 3.52 8.82 -16.76
CA VAL A 35 4.62 9.75 -16.97
C VAL A 35 5.69 9.13 -17.89
N GLU A 36 6.03 7.86 -17.63
CA GLU A 36 6.96 7.09 -18.46
C GLU A 36 6.44 6.91 -19.90
N ASP A 37 5.21 6.37 -20.05
CA ASP A 37 4.63 6.03 -21.36
C ASP A 37 4.38 7.26 -22.25
N LEU A 38 4.06 8.41 -21.63
CA LEU A 38 3.83 9.68 -22.35
C LEU A 38 5.09 10.54 -22.44
N ASN A 39 6.20 10.06 -21.90
CA ASN A 39 7.48 10.76 -21.88
C ASN A 39 7.37 12.20 -21.35
N PHE A 40 6.62 12.40 -20.25
CA PHE A 40 6.54 13.70 -19.60
C PHE A 40 7.86 14.04 -18.88
N ASP A 41 8.28 15.29 -18.97
CA ASP A 41 9.47 15.80 -18.28
C ASP A 41 9.13 16.14 -16.79
N ILE A 42 8.66 15.13 -16.06
CA ILE A 42 8.24 15.21 -14.66
C ILE A 42 8.86 14.03 -13.91
N GLU A 43 9.47 14.30 -12.77
CA GLU A 43 9.90 13.28 -11.82
C GLU A 43 8.79 13.06 -10.78
N ILE A 44 8.34 11.83 -10.62
CA ILE A 44 7.39 11.45 -9.57
C ILE A 44 8.16 11.02 -8.33
N ILE A 45 7.90 11.69 -7.22
CA ILE A 45 8.52 11.38 -5.92
C ILE A 45 7.47 10.69 -5.03
N PRO A 46 7.67 9.42 -4.67
CA PRO A 46 6.82 8.75 -3.71
C PRO A 46 6.91 9.42 -2.34
N GLY A 47 5.79 9.90 -1.82
CA GLY A 47 5.68 10.41 -0.46
C GLY A 47 5.32 9.30 0.52
N THR A 48 6.15 9.06 1.51
CA THR A 48 5.93 8.04 2.54
C THR A 48 4.56 8.19 3.19
N LEU A 49 3.86 7.08 3.40
CA LEU A 49 2.58 7.06 4.07
C LEU A 49 2.73 7.55 5.52
N VAL A 50 2.08 8.67 5.84
CA VAL A 50 2.04 9.24 7.18
C VAL A 50 0.90 8.63 7.97
N ARG A 51 1.14 8.35 9.25
CA ARG A 51 0.13 7.85 10.20
C ARG A 51 -0.11 8.86 11.30
N GLU A 52 -1.33 8.87 11.80
CA GLU A 52 -1.68 9.57 13.02
C GLU A 52 -1.09 8.82 14.25
N GLU A 53 -1.08 9.43 15.43
CA GLU A 53 -0.48 8.84 16.64
C GLU A 53 -1.05 7.47 17.01
N ASP A 54 -2.30 7.23 16.67
CA ASP A 54 -3.00 5.95 16.90
C ASP A 54 -2.77 4.90 15.81
N GLY A 55 -1.93 5.21 14.82
CA GLY A 55 -1.53 4.31 13.74
C GLY A 55 -2.44 4.36 12.50
N ILE A 56 -3.57 5.06 12.54
CA ILE A 56 -4.45 5.19 11.38
C ILE A 56 -3.74 5.99 10.27
N ALA A 57 -3.80 5.52 9.03
CA ALA A 57 -3.24 6.22 7.88
C ALA A 57 -3.91 7.60 7.71
N MET A 58 -3.13 8.68 7.69
CA MET A 58 -3.63 10.04 7.62
C MET A 58 -4.55 10.24 6.41
N SER A 59 -5.73 10.80 6.65
CA SER A 59 -6.75 11.05 5.63
C SER A 59 -7.73 12.12 6.08
N SER A 60 -8.19 12.97 5.13
CA SER A 60 -9.32 13.87 5.39
C SER A 60 -10.60 13.13 5.81
N ARG A 61 -10.76 11.87 5.39
CA ARG A 61 -11.90 11.03 5.77
C ARG A 61 -11.90 10.64 7.24
N ASN A 62 -10.77 10.71 7.93
CA ASN A 62 -10.69 10.39 9.36
C ASN A 62 -11.53 11.35 10.21
N ALA A 63 -11.77 12.57 9.71
CA ALA A 63 -12.65 13.55 10.37
C ALA A 63 -14.13 13.11 10.46
N TYR A 64 -14.55 12.12 9.66
CA TYR A 64 -15.91 11.58 9.69
C TYR A 64 -16.08 10.39 10.65
N LEU A 65 -14.99 9.92 11.27
CA LEU A 65 -15.05 8.83 12.23
C LEU A 65 -15.56 9.33 13.60
N SER A 66 -16.58 8.68 14.14
CA SER A 66 -16.92 8.82 15.55
C SER A 66 -15.77 8.31 16.42
N SER A 67 -15.75 8.67 17.70
CA SER A 67 -14.74 8.14 18.63
C SER A 67 -14.74 6.61 18.69
N GLU A 68 -15.94 5.99 18.63
CA GLU A 68 -16.08 4.54 18.62
C GLU A 68 -15.56 3.93 17.30
N ASP A 69 -15.91 4.51 16.16
CA ASP A 69 -15.45 4.01 14.86
C ASP A 69 -13.94 4.22 14.69
N ARG A 70 -13.40 5.28 15.28
CA ARG A 70 -11.95 5.51 15.30
C ARG A 70 -11.21 4.39 16.03
N GLU A 71 -11.71 3.94 17.18
CA GLU A 71 -11.13 2.79 17.89
C GLU A 71 -11.18 1.52 17.05
N LYS A 72 -12.30 1.28 16.34
CA LYS A 72 -12.42 0.13 15.42
C LYS A 72 -11.45 0.25 14.25
N ALA A 73 -11.26 1.44 13.69
CA ALA A 73 -10.40 1.68 12.53
C ALA A 73 -8.93 1.32 12.77
N LYS A 74 -8.46 1.36 14.01
CA LYS A 74 -7.09 0.95 14.38
C LYS A 74 -6.77 -0.50 14.01
N VAL A 75 -7.80 -1.35 13.83
CA VAL A 75 -7.60 -2.72 13.39
C VAL A 75 -6.97 -2.82 12.01
N LEU A 76 -7.18 -1.84 11.13
CA LEU A 76 -6.61 -1.85 9.78
C LEU A 76 -5.09 -1.95 9.84
N TYR A 77 -4.45 -0.99 10.52
CA TYR A 77 -2.98 -1.00 10.63
C TYR A 77 -2.46 -2.17 11.45
N ARG A 78 -3.15 -2.53 12.54
CA ARG A 78 -2.81 -3.71 13.33
C ARG A 78 -2.82 -4.99 12.50
N SER A 79 -3.77 -5.12 11.57
CA SER A 79 -3.87 -6.27 10.68
C SER A 79 -2.77 -6.29 9.61
N LEU A 80 -2.42 -5.12 9.06
CA LEU A 80 -1.26 -5.00 8.17
C LEU A 80 0.04 -5.40 8.87
N ARG A 81 0.24 -4.93 10.09
CA ARG A 81 1.40 -5.32 10.92
C ARG A 81 1.43 -6.82 11.17
N LYS A 82 0.28 -7.44 11.48
CA LYS A 82 0.17 -8.89 11.66
C LYS A 82 0.61 -9.64 10.40
N GLY A 83 0.18 -9.20 9.23
CA GLY A 83 0.62 -9.78 7.96
C GLY A 83 2.13 -9.64 7.74
N LYS A 84 2.69 -8.45 8.04
CA LYS A 84 4.13 -8.20 7.95
C LYS A 84 4.94 -9.06 8.92
N GLU A 85 4.53 -9.15 10.19
CA GLU A 85 5.18 -9.96 11.22
C GLU A 85 5.20 -11.45 10.82
N LEU A 86 4.10 -11.95 10.25
CA LEU A 86 4.02 -13.33 9.75
C LEU A 86 4.95 -13.55 8.55
N PHE A 87 5.06 -12.59 7.63
CA PHE A 87 6.03 -12.61 6.55
C PHE A 87 7.47 -12.61 7.08
N GLU A 88 7.79 -11.76 8.04
CA GLU A 88 9.12 -11.67 8.66
C GLU A 88 9.49 -12.95 9.42
N SER A 89 8.50 -13.68 9.95
CA SER A 89 8.70 -15.01 10.56
C SER A 89 8.91 -16.15 9.55
N GLY A 90 8.88 -15.85 8.25
CA GLY A 90 9.21 -16.81 7.18
C GLY A 90 8.02 -17.28 6.33
N GLU A 91 6.79 -16.88 6.61
CA GLU A 91 5.65 -17.22 5.73
C GLU A 91 5.76 -16.46 4.41
N ARG A 92 5.56 -17.16 3.31
CA ARG A 92 5.63 -16.59 1.94
C ARG A 92 4.32 -16.77 1.17
N ARG A 93 3.43 -17.67 1.60
CA ARG A 93 2.18 -17.97 0.91
C ARG A 93 1.18 -16.84 1.10
N VAL A 94 0.80 -16.20 0.01
CA VAL A 94 -0.14 -15.07 -0.01
C VAL A 94 -1.48 -15.44 0.64
N SER A 95 -1.98 -16.65 0.38
CA SER A 95 -3.26 -17.11 0.96
C SER A 95 -3.26 -17.15 2.48
N ILE A 96 -2.13 -17.52 3.10
CA ILE A 96 -1.98 -17.58 4.57
C ILE A 96 -1.85 -16.17 5.15
N LEU A 97 -1.06 -15.31 4.50
CA LEU A 97 -0.92 -13.92 4.92
C LEU A 97 -2.28 -13.19 4.87
N ILE A 98 -3.02 -13.32 3.75
CA ILE A 98 -4.35 -12.73 3.59
C ILE A 98 -5.31 -13.25 4.65
N LYS A 99 -5.31 -14.57 4.89
CA LYS A 99 -6.17 -15.16 5.92
C LYS A 99 -5.89 -14.55 7.30
N ALA A 100 -4.63 -14.47 7.72
CA ALA A 100 -4.26 -13.90 9.00
C ALA A 100 -4.68 -12.43 9.15
N ILE A 101 -4.57 -11.64 8.07
CA ILE A 101 -5.00 -10.24 8.03
C ILE A 101 -6.52 -10.16 8.18
N ARG A 102 -7.27 -10.95 7.40
CA ARG A 102 -8.74 -11.00 7.47
C ARG A 102 -9.25 -11.42 8.84
N ASP A 103 -8.73 -12.51 9.37
CA ASP A 103 -9.11 -13.02 10.68
C ASP A 103 -8.93 -11.93 11.78
N ASN A 104 -7.85 -11.15 11.69
CA ASN A 104 -7.63 -10.05 12.63
C ASN A 104 -8.59 -8.88 12.41
N MET A 105 -8.92 -8.53 11.16
CA MET A 105 -9.91 -7.48 10.87
C MET A 105 -11.32 -7.89 11.30
N GLU A 106 -11.71 -9.13 11.06
CA GLU A 106 -13.01 -9.70 11.42
C GLU A 106 -13.20 -9.87 12.94
N SER A 107 -12.11 -9.82 13.72
CA SER A 107 -12.20 -9.84 15.19
C SER A 107 -12.84 -8.57 15.78
N VAL A 108 -13.02 -7.52 14.97
CA VAL A 108 -13.61 -6.25 15.40
C VAL A 108 -14.98 -6.06 14.74
N ASN A 109 -16.04 -6.08 15.53
CA ASN A 109 -17.39 -5.86 15.04
C ASN A 109 -17.55 -4.45 14.46
N GLY A 110 -18.26 -4.33 13.32
CA GLY A 110 -18.52 -3.04 12.66
C GLY A 110 -17.44 -2.62 11.66
N VAL A 111 -16.51 -3.52 11.34
CA VAL A 111 -15.55 -3.37 10.24
C VAL A 111 -16.00 -4.23 9.07
N LEU A 112 -16.42 -3.61 7.98
CA LEU A 112 -16.82 -4.30 6.76
C LEU A 112 -15.65 -4.34 5.78
N ILE A 113 -14.99 -5.48 5.65
CA ILE A 113 -13.86 -5.67 4.74
C ILE A 113 -14.35 -5.63 3.30
N GLN A 114 -13.79 -4.73 2.50
CA GLN A 114 -14.03 -4.68 1.06
C GLN A 114 -13.02 -5.55 0.30
N TYR A 115 -11.73 -5.39 0.60
CA TYR A 115 -10.69 -6.27 0.08
C TYR A 115 -9.49 -6.35 1.03
N VAL A 116 -8.77 -7.44 0.91
CA VAL A 116 -7.40 -7.65 1.39
C VAL A 116 -6.66 -8.28 0.23
N GLU A 117 -5.66 -7.62 -0.31
CA GLU A 117 -4.88 -8.06 -1.46
C GLU A 117 -3.39 -7.99 -1.17
N ILE A 118 -2.64 -8.93 -1.73
CA ILE A 118 -1.18 -8.89 -1.76
C ILE A 118 -0.75 -9.06 -3.21
N LYS A 119 0.00 -8.07 -3.70
CA LYS A 119 0.42 -8.01 -5.10
C LYS A 119 1.90 -7.65 -5.19
N ASP A 120 2.52 -7.97 -6.31
CA ASP A 120 3.85 -7.47 -6.63
C ASP A 120 3.90 -5.95 -6.52
N ALA A 121 4.93 -5.41 -5.86
CA ALA A 121 5.00 -3.98 -5.56
C ALA A 121 5.31 -3.11 -6.79
N GLU A 122 5.88 -3.67 -7.85
CA GLU A 122 6.23 -2.91 -9.06
C GLU A 122 5.13 -3.00 -10.12
N THR A 123 4.54 -4.18 -10.30
CA THR A 123 3.66 -4.47 -11.42
C THR A 123 2.19 -4.57 -11.04
N LEU A 124 1.88 -4.67 -9.74
CA LEU A 124 0.55 -5.02 -9.19
C LEU A 124 0.02 -6.37 -9.70
N ALA A 125 0.88 -7.20 -10.25
CA ALA A 125 0.51 -8.54 -10.68
C ALA A 125 0.10 -9.39 -9.48
N ARG A 126 -0.83 -10.31 -9.73
CA ARG A 126 -1.21 -11.33 -8.76
C ARG A 126 -0.04 -12.27 -8.53
N ILE A 127 0.25 -12.56 -7.27
CA ILE A 127 1.29 -13.50 -6.84
C ILE A 127 0.70 -14.53 -5.88
N GLU A 128 1.25 -15.72 -5.86
CA GLU A 128 0.87 -16.78 -4.91
C GLU A 128 1.84 -16.87 -3.74
N ASN A 129 3.09 -16.50 -3.97
CA ASN A 129 4.14 -16.45 -2.96
C ASN A 129 4.93 -15.14 -3.08
N VAL A 130 5.31 -14.60 -1.93
CA VAL A 130 6.10 -13.38 -1.84
C VAL A 130 7.58 -13.73 -1.98
N SER A 131 8.14 -13.56 -3.17
CA SER A 131 9.56 -13.76 -3.50
C SER A 131 10.32 -12.47 -3.81
N LYS A 132 9.60 -11.37 -4.01
CA LYS A 132 10.08 -10.01 -4.26
C LYS A 132 9.28 -9.03 -3.41
N PRO A 133 9.65 -7.74 -3.37
CA PRO A 133 8.83 -6.75 -2.69
C PRO A 133 7.36 -6.83 -3.13
N ALA A 134 6.47 -6.83 -2.15
CA ALA A 134 5.04 -6.91 -2.38
C ALA A 134 4.29 -5.88 -1.54
N VAL A 135 3.17 -5.39 -2.06
CA VAL A 135 2.26 -4.49 -1.33
C VAL A 135 1.10 -5.29 -0.75
N ILE A 136 0.88 -5.15 0.55
CA ILE A 136 -0.36 -5.57 1.21
C ILE A 136 -1.28 -4.35 1.21
N ALA A 137 -2.41 -4.44 0.53
CA ALA A 137 -3.40 -3.37 0.44
C ALA A 137 -4.74 -3.83 1.01
N ILE A 138 -5.37 -2.98 1.81
CA ILE A 138 -6.65 -3.25 2.43
C ILE A 138 -7.62 -2.09 2.23
N ALA A 139 -8.90 -2.42 2.13
CA ALA A 139 -9.98 -1.44 2.24
C ALA A 139 -11.10 -2.02 3.11
N ALA A 140 -11.66 -1.15 3.95
CA ALA A 140 -12.81 -1.48 4.79
C ALA A 140 -13.71 -0.27 4.97
N ILE A 141 -14.97 -0.53 5.31
CA ILE A 141 -15.92 0.47 5.79
C ILE A 141 -16.02 0.32 7.29
N VAL A 142 -15.84 1.43 8.01
CA VAL A 142 -15.98 1.52 9.46
C VAL A 142 -17.01 2.61 9.74
N GLY A 143 -18.12 2.25 10.35
CA GLY A 143 -19.30 3.11 10.39
C GLY A 143 -19.77 3.43 8.96
N LEU A 144 -19.73 4.71 8.58
CA LEU A 144 -20.07 5.18 7.22
C LEU A 144 -18.82 5.54 6.40
N THR A 145 -17.64 5.38 6.97
CA THR A 145 -16.39 5.86 6.36
C THR A 145 -15.61 4.73 5.71
N ARG A 146 -15.34 4.88 4.41
CA ARG A 146 -14.44 3.98 3.68
C ARG A 146 -13.00 4.38 3.94
N LEU A 147 -12.22 3.48 4.49
CA LEU A 147 -10.80 3.62 4.77
C LEU A 147 -9.98 2.69 3.90
N ILE A 148 -8.81 3.16 3.49
CA ILE A 148 -7.79 2.36 2.81
C ILE A 148 -6.48 2.48 3.56
N ASP A 149 -5.69 1.42 3.52
CA ASP A 149 -4.35 1.40 4.08
C ASP A 149 -3.49 0.38 3.35
N ASN A 150 -2.17 0.52 3.42
CA ASN A 150 -1.25 -0.45 2.86
C ASN A 150 0.09 -0.49 3.61
N ILE A 151 0.86 -1.52 3.33
CA ILE A 151 2.25 -1.67 3.78
C ILE A 151 3.03 -2.48 2.76
N ILE A 152 4.31 -2.17 2.57
CA ILE A 152 5.19 -2.96 1.71
C ILE A 152 5.98 -3.94 2.57
N ILE A 153 6.11 -5.15 2.07
CA ILE A 153 6.90 -6.24 2.65
C ILE A 153 7.98 -6.69 1.67
N GLY A 154 9.12 -7.16 2.18
CA GLY A 154 10.22 -7.67 1.35
C GLY A 154 11.10 -6.59 0.71
N ARG A 155 11.04 -5.34 1.18
CA ARG A 155 12.05 -4.30 0.86
C ARG A 155 13.33 -4.53 1.61
#